data_a90f5188de78cda276f1978be0ec49b8
#
_entry.id   a90f5188de78cda276f1978be0ec49b8
#
_cell.length_a   1.000
_cell.length_b   1.000
_cell.length_c   1.000
_cell.angle_alpha   90.00
_cell.angle_beta   90.00
_cell.angle_gamma   90.00
#
_symmetry.space_group_name_H-M   'P 1'
#
loop_
_entity.id
_entity.type
_entity.pdbx_description
1 polymer ?
#
loop_
_entity_poly.entity_id
_entity_poly.type
_entity_poly.pdbx_seq_one_letter_code
_entity_poly.pdbx_strand_id
1 'polypeptide(L)'
;MTKKYCIFLSALFCAFLGVFLVANAVSPDRTFSQMENRNLEQLPVPSVKTLLNGQFMKDFETYTTDQFVGRDGWIALKSTTERVLGKKENNNVYFAAGDTLISRFDEPDGEKVTNNLNYVNNFVENVDIPVTF
;
A
#
# COMPACT_ATOMS: atom_id res chain seq x y z
N MET A 1 30.92 -17.87 21.77
CA MET A 1 29.52 -17.82 22.24
C MET A 1 29.17 -19.10 22.95
N THR A 2 28.62 -19.05 24.16
CA THR A 2 28.25 -20.25 24.93
C THR A 2 26.96 -20.85 24.37
N LYS A 3 26.84 -22.20 24.36
CA LYS A 3 25.65 -22.93 23.90
C LYS A 3 24.35 -22.41 24.56
N LYS A 4 24.43 -22.04 25.84
CA LYS A 4 23.31 -21.46 26.60
C LYS A 4 22.80 -20.14 26.00
N TYR A 5 23.70 -19.28 25.55
CA TYR A 5 23.34 -18.01 24.90
C TYR A 5 22.62 -18.24 23.57
N CYS A 6 23.11 -19.17 22.75
CA CYS A 6 22.46 -19.50 21.48
C CYS A 6 21.06 -20.08 21.70
N ILE A 7 20.90 -20.98 22.69
CA ILE A 7 19.60 -21.55 23.04
C ILE A 7 18.63 -20.46 23.51
N PHE A 8 19.10 -19.56 24.39
CA PHE A 8 18.29 -18.46 24.87
C PHE A 8 17.83 -17.55 23.73
N LEU A 9 18.73 -17.17 22.82
CA LEU A 9 18.42 -16.31 21.69
C LEU A 9 17.42 -16.98 20.73
N SER A 10 17.61 -18.29 20.45
CA SER A 10 16.68 -19.06 19.62
C SER A 10 15.30 -19.19 20.27
N ALA A 11 15.25 -19.43 21.57
CA ALA A 11 13.98 -19.50 22.30
C ALA A 11 13.25 -18.16 22.31
N LEU A 12 13.98 -17.05 22.51
CA LEU A 12 13.42 -15.70 22.45
C LEU A 12 12.85 -15.39 21.06
N PHE A 13 13.58 -15.75 20.01
CA PHE A 13 13.12 -15.57 18.63
C PHE A 13 11.87 -16.42 18.32
N CYS A 14 11.85 -17.70 18.72
CA CYS A 14 10.68 -18.54 18.56
C CYS A 14 9.47 -18.02 19.35
N ALA A 15 9.71 -17.52 20.58
CA ALA A 15 8.64 -16.92 21.38
C ALA A 15 8.08 -15.65 20.71
N PHE A 16 8.95 -14.81 20.16
CA PHE A 16 8.54 -13.63 19.40
C PHE A 16 7.65 -14.00 18.20
N LEU A 17 8.08 -14.96 17.37
CA LEU A 17 7.27 -15.45 16.26
C LEU A 17 5.94 -16.06 16.72
N GLY A 18 5.97 -16.85 17.82
CA GLY A 18 4.78 -17.46 18.39
C GLY A 18 3.75 -16.43 18.87
N VAL A 19 4.19 -15.33 19.48
CA VAL A 19 3.30 -14.25 19.89
C VAL A 19 2.58 -13.64 18.68
N PHE A 20 3.30 -13.33 17.61
CA PHE A 20 2.67 -12.79 16.39
C PHE A 20 1.74 -13.79 15.72
N LEU A 21 2.12 -15.08 15.69
CA LEU A 21 1.26 -16.13 15.14
C LEU A 21 -0.07 -16.20 15.89
N VAL A 22 -0.01 -16.25 17.22
CA VAL A 22 -1.22 -16.28 18.07
C VAL A 22 -2.02 -15.00 17.93
N ALA A 23 -1.37 -13.84 17.97
CA ALA A 23 -2.04 -12.55 17.82
C ALA A 23 -2.80 -12.45 16.49
N ASN A 24 -2.19 -12.88 15.38
CA ASN A 24 -2.87 -12.93 14.08
C ASN A 24 -4.03 -13.92 14.06
N ALA A 25 -3.86 -15.11 14.70
CA ALA A 25 -4.90 -16.13 14.71
C ALA A 25 -6.15 -15.76 15.52
N VAL A 26 -6.00 -14.91 16.56
CA VAL A 26 -7.12 -14.48 17.40
C VAL A 26 -7.69 -13.12 17.02
N SER A 27 -7.00 -12.37 16.17
CA SER A 27 -7.49 -11.07 15.69
C SER A 27 -8.63 -11.26 14.69
N PRO A 28 -9.75 -10.54 14.82
CA PRO A 28 -10.82 -10.61 13.84
C PRO A 28 -10.40 -9.98 12.51
N ASP A 29 -10.84 -10.59 11.42
CA ASP A 29 -10.60 -10.05 10.08
C ASP A 29 -11.30 -8.70 9.90
N ARG A 30 -10.59 -7.78 9.25
CA ARG A 30 -11.13 -6.46 8.88
C ARG A 30 -11.53 -6.46 7.41
N THR A 31 -12.63 -5.84 7.09
CA THR A 31 -13.13 -5.75 5.70
C THR A 31 -12.60 -4.54 4.95
N PHE A 32 -12.24 -3.48 5.68
CA PHE A 32 -11.87 -2.20 5.09
C PHE A 32 -10.71 -1.53 5.85
N SER A 33 -9.80 -0.92 5.12
CA SER A 33 -8.75 -0.05 5.67
C SER A 33 -9.13 1.41 5.47
N GLN A 34 -9.38 2.12 6.56
CA GLN A 34 -9.63 3.57 6.51
C GLN A 34 -8.37 4.35 6.13
N MET A 35 -7.20 3.86 6.53
CA MET A 35 -5.92 4.50 6.25
C MET A 35 -5.59 4.48 4.75
N GLU A 36 -5.90 3.38 4.06
CA GLU A 36 -5.62 3.20 2.63
C GLU A 36 -6.85 3.44 1.75
N ASN A 37 -8.02 3.65 2.36
CA ASN A 37 -9.31 3.83 1.68
C ASN A 37 -9.60 2.71 0.65
N ARG A 38 -9.39 1.46 1.07
CA ARG A 38 -9.64 0.27 0.23
C ARG A 38 -10.18 -0.91 1.03
N ASN A 39 -10.83 -1.82 0.32
CA ASN A 39 -11.19 -3.11 0.88
C ASN A 39 -9.94 -3.96 1.12
N LEU A 40 -9.95 -4.70 2.23
CA LEU A 40 -8.91 -5.67 2.57
C LEU A 40 -9.30 -7.05 2.06
N GLU A 41 -8.30 -7.81 1.63
CA GLU A 41 -8.50 -9.18 1.17
C GLU A 41 -9.03 -10.04 2.30
N GLN A 42 -9.99 -10.91 1.97
CA GLN A 42 -10.60 -11.87 2.89
C GLN A 42 -10.02 -13.25 2.66
N LEU A 43 -10.17 -14.16 3.64
CA LEU A 43 -9.64 -15.51 3.54
C LEU A 43 -10.11 -16.19 2.24
N PRO A 44 -9.21 -16.53 1.32
CA PRO A 44 -9.60 -17.12 0.05
C PRO A 44 -10.12 -18.56 0.22
N VAL A 45 -11.15 -18.89 -0.53
CA VAL A 45 -11.71 -20.24 -0.54
C VAL A 45 -10.85 -21.13 -1.45
N PRO A 46 -10.23 -22.20 -0.93
CA PRO A 46 -9.43 -23.08 -1.75
C PRO A 46 -10.29 -23.85 -2.77
N SER A 47 -9.86 -23.91 -4.01
CA SER A 47 -10.42 -24.78 -5.03
C SER A 47 -9.31 -25.47 -5.81
N VAL A 48 -9.59 -26.62 -6.40
CA VAL A 48 -8.59 -27.34 -7.20
C VAL A 48 -8.02 -26.45 -8.31
N LYS A 49 -8.87 -25.65 -8.95
CA LYS A 49 -8.45 -24.73 -10.00
C LYS A 49 -7.52 -23.63 -9.49
N THR A 50 -7.88 -22.98 -8.37
CA THR A 50 -7.08 -21.89 -7.80
C THR A 50 -5.77 -22.38 -7.19
N LEU A 51 -5.72 -23.62 -6.70
CA LEU A 51 -4.49 -24.24 -6.22
C LEU A 51 -3.53 -24.58 -7.36
N LEU A 52 -4.03 -25.15 -8.46
CA LEU A 52 -3.19 -25.57 -9.58
C LEU A 52 -2.65 -24.38 -10.40
N ASN A 53 -3.40 -23.30 -10.51
CA ASN A 53 -2.96 -22.10 -11.22
C ASN A 53 -2.18 -21.08 -10.35
N GLY A 54 -1.97 -21.39 -9.05
CA GLY A 54 -1.25 -20.52 -8.12
C GLY A 54 -2.03 -19.32 -7.60
N GLN A 55 -3.27 -19.09 -8.05
CA GLN A 55 -4.07 -17.95 -7.63
C GLN A 55 -4.36 -17.98 -6.12
N PHE A 56 -4.68 -19.15 -5.58
CA PHE A 56 -4.91 -19.31 -4.14
C PHE A 56 -3.73 -18.82 -3.30
N MET A 57 -2.50 -19.15 -3.68
CA MET A 57 -1.31 -18.74 -2.94
C MET A 57 -1.13 -17.22 -2.98
N LYS A 58 -1.39 -16.61 -4.13
CA LYS A 58 -1.33 -15.15 -4.28
C LYS A 58 -2.39 -14.43 -3.42
N ASP A 59 -3.62 -14.91 -3.45
CA ASP A 59 -4.72 -14.32 -2.68
C ASP A 59 -4.48 -14.53 -1.18
N PHE A 60 -3.96 -15.70 -0.78
CA PHE A 60 -3.59 -15.99 0.60
C PHE A 60 -2.43 -15.11 1.10
N GLU A 61 -1.43 -14.84 0.27
CA GLU A 61 -0.35 -13.89 0.59
C GLU A 61 -0.91 -12.49 0.81
N THR A 62 -1.80 -12.03 -0.07
CA THR A 62 -2.47 -10.73 0.08
C THR A 62 -3.31 -10.69 1.34
N TYR A 63 -4.12 -11.73 1.62
CA TYR A 63 -4.90 -11.86 2.84
C TYR A 63 -4.02 -11.76 4.10
N THR A 64 -2.96 -12.55 4.19
CA THR A 64 -2.09 -12.55 5.38
C THR A 64 -1.40 -11.20 5.60
N THR A 65 -1.08 -10.48 4.51
CA THR A 65 -0.52 -9.14 4.56
C THR A 65 -1.57 -8.11 5.00
N ASP A 66 -2.78 -8.21 4.49
CA ASP A 66 -3.87 -7.28 4.79
C ASP A 66 -4.42 -7.44 6.21
N GLN A 67 -4.46 -8.66 6.71
CA GLN A 67 -4.98 -8.98 8.05
C GLN A 67 -3.90 -8.99 9.13
N PHE A 68 -2.65 -8.66 8.79
CA PHE A 68 -1.55 -8.67 9.76
C PHE A 68 -1.85 -7.77 10.97
N VAL A 69 -1.66 -8.31 12.18
CA VAL A 69 -1.96 -7.60 13.43
C VAL A 69 -1.20 -6.28 13.53
N GLY A 70 -1.93 -5.20 13.78
CA GLY A 70 -1.35 -3.87 13.87
C GLY A 70 -0.81 -3.30 12.55
N ARG A 71 -1.23 -3.82 11.40
CA ARG A 71 -0.76 -3.44 10.07
C ARG A 71 -0.67 -1.92 9.85
N ASP A 72 -1.71 -1.17 10.22
CA ASP A 72 -1.73 0.28 10.04
C ASP A 72 -0.63 0.96 10.87
N GLY A 73 -0.35 0.44 12.07
CA GLY A 73 0.76 0.90 12.91
C GLY A 73 2.14 0.62 12.28
N TRP A 74 2.31 -0.55 11.65
CA TRP A 74 3.55 -0.89 10.96
C TRP A 74 3.78 -0.01 9.73
N ILE A 75 2.73 0.29 8.97
CA ILE A 75 2.79 1.21 7.84
C ILE A 75 3.14 2.62 8.30
N ALA A 76 2.49 3.11 9.37
CA ALA A 76 2.80 4.41 9.96
C ALA A 76 4.23 4.48 10.49
N LEU A 77 4.71 3.43 11.17
CA LEU A 77 6.09 3.34 11.64
C LEU A 77 7.09 3.39 10.48
N LYS A 78 6.86 2.61 9.43
CA LYS A 78 7.69 2.62 8.21
C LYS A 78 7.74 4.03 7.61
N SER A 79 6.58 4.64 7.36
CA SER A 79 6.48 5.97 6.76
C SER A 79 7.19 7.04 7.61
N THR A 80 6.99 7.00 8.93
CA THR A 80 7.66 7.92 9.86
C THR A 80 9.18 7.72 9.85
N THR A 81 9.65 6.48 9.87
CA THR A 81 11.07 6.17 9.81
C THR A 81 11.70 6.68 8.51
N GLU A 82 11.05 6.47 7.38
CA GLU A 82 11.52 6.96 6.08
C GLU A 82 11.61 8.51 6.05
N ARG A 83 10.64 9.21 6.64
CA ARG A 83 10.68 10.68 6.78
C ARG A 83 11.85 11.13 7.67
N VAL A 84 12.08 10.47 8.80
CA VAL A 84 13.21 10.79 9.71
C VAL A 84 14.55 10.57 9.01
N LEU A 85 14.65 9.57 8.15
CA LEU A 85 15.83 9.32 7.31
C LEU A 85 15.97 10.32 6.13
N GLY A 86 15.10 11.31 6.04
CA GLY A 86 15.18 12.37 5.02
C GLY A 86 14.54 12.02 3.68
N LYS A 87 13.80 10.92 3.60
CA LYS A 87 13.07 10.56 2.39
C LYS A 87 11.91 11.55 2.17
N LYS A 88 11.86 12.13 0.99
CA LYS A 88 10.87 13.15 0.61
C LYS A 88 9.67 12.58 -0.16
N GLU A 89 9.70 11.29 -0.47
CA GLU A 89 8.68 10.58 -1.24
C GLU A 89 8.39 9.23 -0.57
N ASN A 90 7.12 8.84 -0.54
CA ASN A 90 6.70 7.49 -0.16
C ASN A 90 5.45 7.10 -0.98
N ASN A 91 5.47 5.90 -1.56
CA ASN A 91 4.36 5.36 -2.36
C ASN A 91 3.84 6.32 -3.43
N ASN A 92 4.74 6.94 -4.20
CA ASN A 92 4.43 7.95 -5.24
C ASN A 92 3.75 9.22 -4.71
N VAL A 93 3.97 9.56 -3.44
CA VAL A 93 3.48 10.80 -2.83
C VAL A 93 4.66 11.57 -2.27
N TYR A 94 4.83 12.82 -2.68
CA TYR A 94 5.82 13.74 -2.12
C TYR A 94 5.29 14.41 -0.87
N PHE A 95 6.15 14.50 0.14
CA PHE A 95 5.93 15.30 1.34
C PHE A 95 6.35 16.75 1.05
N ALA A 96 5.38 17.63 0.86
CA ALA A 96 5.61 19.06 0.66
C ALA A 96 5.57 19.83 2.00
N ALA A 97 5.87 21.11 1.96
CA ALA A 97 5.79 21.98 3.14
C ALA A 97 4.34 22.14 3.62
N GLY A 98 4.14 22.34 4.93
CA GLY A 98 2.82 22.59 5.52
C GLY A 98 1.91 21.36 5.51
N ASP A 99 2.46 20.17 5.70
CA ASP A 99 1.74 18.88 5.71
C ASP A 99 0.95 18.59 4.41
N THR A 100 1.36 19.21 3.31
CA THR A 100 0.75 18.97 2.00
C THR A 100 1.32 17.71 1.38
N LEU A 101 0.44 16.88 0.82
CA LEU A 101 0.81 15.69 0.06
C LEU A 101 0.57 15.96 -1.43
N ILE A 102 1.58 15.69 -2.25
CA ILE A 102 1.50 15.88 -3.70
C ILE A 102 1.73 14.53 -4.36
N SER A 103 0.76 14.04 -5.12
CA SER A 103 0.94 12.81 -5.89
C SER A 103 2.06 13.00 -6.92
N ARG A 104 2.92 12.00 -7.03
CA ARG A 104 3.91 11.97 -8.10
C ARG A 104 3.18 11.92 -9.43
N PHE A 105 3.62 12.72 -10.35
CA PHE A 105 3.21 12.67 -11.75
C PHE A 105 4.45 12.58 -12.62
N ASP A 106 4.35 11.78 -13.67
CA ASP A 106 5.39 11.70 -14.67
C ASP A 106 5.22 12.86 -15.67
N GLU A 107 6.29 13.18 -16.39
CA GLU A 107 6.21 14.20 -17.43
C GLU A 107 5.11 13.84 -18.43
N PRO A 108 4.18 14.76 -18.70
CA PRO A 108 3.08 14.45 -19.59
C PRO A 108 3.60 14.23 -21.03
N ASP A 109 2.99 13.28 -21.72
CA ASP A 109 3.23 13.04 -23.14
C ASP A 109 2.87 14.31 -23.95
N GLY A 110 3.88 14.93 -24.56
CA GLY A 110 3.73 16.18 -25.30
C GLY A 110 2.71 16.09 -26.44
N GLU A 111 2.59 14.93 -27.10
CA GLU A 111 1.59 14.72 -28.14
C GLU A 111 0.17 14.72 -27.56
N LYS A 112 -0.04 14.06 -26.43
CA LYS A 112 -1.35 14.06 -25.73
C LYS A 112 -1.71 15.46 -25.24
N VAL A 113 -0.75 16.22 -24.71
CA VAL A 113 -0.97 17.61 -24.28
C VAL A 113 -1.40 18.46 -25.47
N THR A 114 -0.68 18.37 -26.59
CA THR A 114 -1.00 19.12 -27.80
C THR A 114 -2.39 18.75 -28.34
N ASN A 115 -2.71 17.49 -28.40
CA ASN A 115 -4.03 17.01 -28.84
C ASN A 115 -5.15 17.52 -27.93
N ASN A 116 -4.95 17.47 -26.61
CA ASN A 116 -5.93 17.97 -25.64
C ASN A 116 -6.13 19.49 -25.79
N LEU A 117 -5.05 20.26 -25.96
CA LEU A 117 -5.14 21.71 -26.23
C LEU A 117 -5.88 21.99 -27.53
N ASN A 118 -5.64 21.23 -28.59
CA ASN A 118 -6.36 21.38 -29.85
C ASN A 118 -7.85 21.09 -29.70
N TYR A 119 -8.23 20.08 -28.93
CA TYR A 119 -9.65 19.80 -28.64
C TYR A 119 -10.32 20.93 -27.86
N VAL A 120 -9.63 21.48 -26.86
CA VAL A 120 -10.12 22.62 -26.08
C VAL A 120 -10.26 23.85 -26.96
N ASN A 121 -9.25 24.19 -27.77
CA ASN A 121 -9.28 25.32 -28.69
C ASN A 121 -10.44 25.20 -29.72
N ASN A 122 -10.58 24.02 -30.32
CA ASN A 122 -11.69 23.75 -31.23
C ASN A 122 -13.05 23.90 -30.54
N PHE A 123 -13.16 23.47 -29.28
CA PHE A 123 -14.39 23.69 -28.51
C PHE A 123 -14.66 25.16 -28.31
N VAL A 124 -13.67 25.93 -27.84
CA VAL A 124 -13.80 27.38 -27.60
C VAL A 124 -14.19 28.15 -28.87
N GLU A 125 -13.60 27.79 -30.02
CA GLU A 125 -13.90 28.43 -31.32
C GLU A 125 -15.34 28.13 -31.82
N ASN A 126 -15.93 27.04 -31.38
CA ASN A 126 -17.28 26.61 -31.80
C ASN A 126 -18.38 26.94 -30.80
N VAL A 127 -18.08 27.59 -29.68
CA VAL A 127 -19.07 27.97 -28.64
C VAL A 127 -19.09 29.49 -28.49
N ASP A 128 -20.28 30.06 -28.57
CA ASP A 128 -20.49 31.52 -28.52
C ASP A 128 -20.66 32.03 -27.05
N ILE A 129 -19.89 31.45 -26.12
CA ILE A 129 -19.87 31.80 -24.70
C ILE A 129 -18.43 31.97 -24.21
N PRO A 130 -18.17 32.91 -23.27
CA PRO A 130 -16.82 33.08 -22.71
C PRO A 130 -16.40 31.82 -21.93
N VAL A 131 -15.32 31.19 -22.36
CA VAL A 131 -14.72 30.03 -21.69
C VAL A 131 -13.46 30.49 -20.96
N THR A 132 -13.38 30.21 -19.67
CA THR A 132 -12.19 30.45 -18.82
C THR A 132 -11.63 29.14 -18.28
N PHE A 133 -10.30 29.02 -18.24
CA PHE A 133 -9.59 27.86 -17.72
C PHE A 133 -8.84 28.20 -16.44
#